data_fe7a0159dfebd5e98cff14fc6fa5f6b2
#
_entry.id   fe7a0159dfebd5e98cff14fc6fa5f6b2
#
_cell.length_a   1.000
_cell.length_b   1.000
_cell.length_c   1.000
_cell.angle_alpha   90.00
_cell.angle_beta   90.00
_cell.angle_gamma   90.00
#
_symmetry.space_group_name_H-M   'P 1'
#
loop_
_entity.id
_entity.type
_entity.pdbx_description
1 polymer ?
#
loop_
_entity_poly.entity_id
_entity_poly.type
_entity_poly.pdbx_seq_one_letter_code
_entity_poly.pdbx_strand_id
1 'polypeptide(L)'
;LIRLSVRRALSEERFMITLTGKKISEGIAIGKLSFYKREIKEIKEIYVKDIEKEVARFQKAREKAVMELRVLYGNSIREVGEANAAIFEMQQEILEDEDFGEKVTSIILEEKLNAEYAVQQTADYFVKAGAEIDKNYIQGHEADVKDVALRLIRILSRSWKDKLLSDEPFIMAAPELYPSEAMQLEKSKVLGFVTRYGTINSHTAVIARTKGIPSVIGLGEALKKEYDGKTII
;
A
#
# COMPACT_ATOMS: atom_id res chain seq x y z
N LEU A 1 -16.91 0.68 14.50
CA LEU A 1 -16.86 -0.34 15.55
C LEU A 1 -16.61 -1.68 14.90
N ILE A 2 -15.58 -2.40 15.32
CA ILE A 2 -15.32 -3.77 14.90
C ILE A 2 -15.54 -4.66 16.11
N ARG A 3 -16.30 -5.72 15.96
CA ARG A 3 -16.50 -6.71 17.01
C ARG A 3 -15.78 -8.00 16.63
N LEU A 4 -14.84 -8.42 17.45
CA LEU A 4 -14.10 -9.67 17.33
C LEU A 4 -14.70 -10.72 18.27
N SER A 5 -15.12 -11.86 17.70
CA SER A 5 -15.44 -13.04 18.52
C SER A 5 -14.21 -13.90 18.66
N VAL A 6 -13.60 -13.93 19.85
CA VAL A 6 -12.40 -14.73 20.13
C VAL A 6 -12.79 -15.92 21.02
N ARG A 7 -12.49 -17.15 20.57
CA ARG A 7 -12.53 -18.32 21.45
C ARG A 7 -11.20 -18.42 22.19
N ARG A 8 -11.24 -18.49 23.51
CA ARG A 8 -10.07 -18.85 24.32
C ARG A 8 -9.84 -20.35 24.23
N ALA A 9 -8.61 -20.79 23.97
CA ALA A 9 -8.27 -22.20 23.73
C ALA A 9 -8.48 -23.14 24.93
N LEU A 10 -8.82 -22.64 26.12
CA LEU A 10 -8.94 -23.40 27.37
C LEU A 10 -10.28 -23.24 28.10
N SER A 11 -11.24 -22.50 27.55
CA SER A 11 -12.59 -22.40 28.13
C SER A 11 -13.62 -22.24 27.01
N GLU A 12 -14.81 -22.84 27.15
CA GLU A 12 -15.92 -22.71 26.21
C GLU A 12 -16.54 -21.28 26.16
N GLU A 13 -16.00 -20.35 26.93
CA GLU A 13 -16.45 -18.96 26.98
C GLU A 13 -16.02 -18.19 25.72
N ARG A 14 -16.99 -17.67 25.00
CA ARG A 14 -16.78 -16.77 23.87
C ARG A 14 -16.69 -15.34 24.40
N PHE A 15 -15.50 -14.78 24.36
CA PHE A 15 -15.30 -13.35 24.63
C PHE A 15 -15.41 -12.55 23.32
N MET A 16 -16.16 -11.45 23.37
CA MET A 16 -16.27 -10.50 22.29
C MET A 16 -15.36 -9.31 22.59
N ILE A 17 -14.33 -9.13 21.74
CA ILE A 17 -13.45 -7.97 21.83
C ILE A 17 -13.95 -6.92 20.83
N THR A 18 -14.12 -5.69 21.29
CA THR A 18 -14.47 -4.57 20.43
C THR A 18 -13.24 -3.71 20.17
N LEU A 19 -12.88 -3.51 18.90
CA LEU A 19 -11.85 -2.57 18.50
C LEU A 19 -12.51 -1.32 17.91
N THR A 20 -11.95 -0.16 18.25
CA THR A 20 -12.48 1.13 17.79
C THR A 20 -11.47 1.79 16.85
N GLY A 21 -11.94 2.20 15.69
CA GLY A 21 -11.17 2.93 14.69
C GLY A 21 -12.04 3.95 13.95
N LYS A 22 -11.47 4.62 12.98
CA LYS A 22 -12.15 5.61 12.14
C LYS A 22 -12.84 4.89 10.98
N LYS A 23 -14.15 5.07 10.85
CA LYS A 23 -14.94 4.54 9.71
C LYS A 23 -14.59 5.30 8.43
N ILE A 24 -14.33 4.55 7.36
CA ILE A 24 -14.14 5.09 6.01
C ILE A 24 -15.36 4.85 5.14
N SER A 25 -15.80 3.59 5.05
CA SER A 25 -16.94 3.18 4.26
C SER A 25 -17.96 2.46 5.13
N GLU A 26 -19.24 2.66 4.82
CA GLU A 26 -20.35 2.04 5.54
C GLU A 26 -20.58 0.60 5.09
N GLY A 27 -21.19 -0.17 5.97
CA GLY A 27 -21.59 -1.54 5.70
C GLY A 27 -21.30 -2.47 6.87
N ILE A 28 -21.78 -3.70 6.74
CA ILE A 28 -21.51 -4.78 7.67
C ILE A 28 -20.83 -5.89 6.89
N ALA A 29 -19.68 -6.33 7.37
CA ALA A 29 -18.96 -7.46 6.82
C ALA A 29 -18.72 -8.48 7.93
N ILE A 30 -19.01 -9.74 7.66
CA ILE A 30 -18.74 -10.86 8.57
C ILE A 30 -17.85 -11.85 7.84
N GLY A 31 -16.68 -12.14 8.39
CA GLY A 31 -15.75 -13.06 7.76
C GLY A 31 -14.54 -13.35 8.63
N LYS A 32 -13.67 -14.22 8.13
CA LYS A 32 -12.37 -14.47 8.74
C LYS A 32 -11.43 -13.27 8.49
N LEU A 33 -10.74 -12.83 9.52
CA LEU A 33 -9.69 -11.84 9.38
C LEU A 33 -8.46 -12.50 8.76
N SER A 34 -7.89 -11.91 7.73
CA SER A 34 -6.63 -12.36 7.13
C SER A 34 -5.66 -11.21 7.00
N PHE A 35 -4.47 -11.39 7.56
CA PHE A 35 -3.43 -10.35 7.49
C PHE A 35 -2.78 -10.35 6.11
N TYR A 36 -2.95 -9.24 5.41
CA TYR A 36 -2.27 -8.99 4.15
C TYR A 36 -0.75 -8.88 4.37
N LYS A 37 -0.03 -9.72 3.68
CA LYS A 37 1.44 -9.69 3.67
C LYS A 37 1.88 -9.20 2.30
N ARG A 38 2.45 -8.01 2.25
CA ARG A 38 3.23 -7.62 1.08
C ARG A 38 4.42 -8.56 0.99
N GLU A 39 4.53 -9.33 -0.07
CA GLU A 39 5.72 -10.15 -0.35
C GLU A 39 6.86 -9.25 -0.85
N ILE A 40 7.22 -8.24 -0.06
CA ILE A 40 8.42 -7.46 -0.30
C ILE A 40 9.55 -8.27 0.32
N LYS A 41 10.45 -8.78 -0.53
CA LYS A 41 11.72 -9.27 -0.02
C LYS A 41 12.43 -8.10 0.66
N GLU A 42 13.03 -8.39 1.80
CA GLU A 42 13.89 -7.42 2.48
C GLU A 42 14.82 -6.77 1.45
N ILE A 43 14.70 -5.45 1.29
CA ILE A 43 15.53 -4.69 0.37
C ILE A 43 16.90 -4.56 1.03
N LYS A 44 17.86 -5.27 0.45
CA LYS A 44 19.23 -5.27 0.96
C LYS A 44 20.06 -4.23 0.22
N GLU A 45 20.92 -3.59 0.96
CA GLU A 45 22.02 -2.80 0.41
C GLU A 45 23.00 -3.75 -0.28
N ILE A 46 23.11 -3.61 -1.60
CA ILE A 46 23.99 -4.47 -2.42
C ILE A 46 24.86 -3.59 -3.31
N TYR A 47 26.16 -3.74 -3.18
CA TYR A 47 27.11 -3.06 -4.06
C TYR A 47 27.10 -3.66 -5.46
N VAL A 48 26.97 -2.80 -6.47
CA VAL A 48 26.92 -3.21 -7.88
C VAL A 48 28.26 -2.95 -8.56
N LYS A 49 28.67 -3.87 -9.45
CA LYS A 49 29.92 -3.76 -10.21
C LYS A 49 29.75 -2.94 -11.50
N ASP A 50 28.62 -3.11 -12.16
CA ASP A 50 28.27 -2.49 -13.44
C ASP A 50 27.23 -1.40 -13.19
N ILE A 51 27.72 -0.21 -12.91
CA ILE A 51 26.92 0.94 -12.51
C ILE A 51 26.04 1.43 -13.67
N GLU A 52 26.59 1.49 -14.89
CA GLU A 52 25.85 1.94 -16.07
C GLU A 52 24.67 1.01 -16.38
N LYS A 53 24.88 -0.29 -16.26
CA LYS A 53 23.81 -1.28 -16.42
C LYS A 53 22.76 -1.15 -15.34
N GLU A 54 23.13 -0.81 -14.11
CA GLU A 54 22.18 -0.63 -13.01
C GLU A 54 21.34 0.63 -13.21
N VAL A 55 21.92 1.74 -13.63
CA VAL A 55 21.20 2.96 -14.03
C VAL A 55 20.21 2.64 -15.16
N ALA A 56 20.68 1.95 -16.21
CA ALA A 56 19.81 1.55 -17.31
C ALA A 56 18.65 0.62 -16.86
N ARG A 57 18.90 -0.24 -15.85
CA ARG A 57 17.88 -1.10 -15.24
C ARG A 57 16.83 -0.28 -14.53
N PHE A 58 17.23 0.74 -13.76
CA PHE A 58 16.34 1.67 -13.10
C PHE A 58 15.48 2.44 -14.12
N GLN A 59 16.09 3.01 -15.16
CA GLN A 59 15.35 3.77 -16.19
C GLN A 59 14.27 2.92 -16.87
N LYS A 60 14.59 1.69 -17.26
CA LYS A 60 13.61 0.75 -17.82
C LYS A 60 12.47 0.41 -16.84
N ALA A 61 12.79 0.29 -15.56
CA ALA A 61 11.78 0.06 -14.53
C ALA A 61 10.87 1.28 -14.35
N ARG A 62 11.43 2.49 -14.42
CA ARG A 62 10.71 3.76 -14.36
C ARG A 62 9.72 3.90 -15.53
N GLU A 63 10.18 3.68 -16.76
CA GLU A 63 9.32 3.68 -17.96
C GLU A 63 8.17 2.68 -17.84
N LYS A 64 8.49 1.46 -17.38
CA LYS A 64 7.48 0.43 -17.17
C LYS A 64 6.47 0.81 -16.09
N ALA A 65 6.92 1.42 -14.99
CA ALA A 65 6.05 1.87 -13.91
C ALA A 65 5.06 2.95 -14.39
N VAL A 66 5.52 3.90 -15.21
CA VAL A 66 4.67 4.92 -15.83
C VAL A 66 3.62 4.27 -16.73
N MET A 67 4.00 3.30 -17.56
CA MET A 67 3.03 2.58 -18.41
C MET A 67 1.98 1.83 -17.58
N GLU A 68 2.38 1.16 -16.50
CA GLU A 68 1.45 0.47 -15.60
C GLU A 68 0.47 1.43 -14.94
N LEU A 69 0.93 2.62 -14.53
CA LEU A 69 0.07 3.66 -13.93
C LEU A 69 -0.92 4.23 -14.94
N ARG A 70 -0.51 4.44 -16.20
CA ARG A 70 -1.42 4.87 -17.28
C ARG A 70 -2.56 3.87 -17.49
N VAL A 71 -2.24 2.58 -17.52
CA VAL A 71 -3.24 1.51 -17.63
C VAL A 71 -4.16 1.51 -16.40
N LEU A 72 -3.58 1.65 -15.20
CA LEU A 72 -4.33 1.68 -13.95
C LEU A 72 -5.27 2.89 -13.91
N TYR A 73 -4.81 4.08 -14.31
CA TYR A 73 -5.63 5.28 -14.43
C TYR A 73 -6.83 5.04 -15.35
N GLY A 74 -6.60 4.56 -16.58
CA GLY A 74 -7.67 4.32 -17.55
C GLY A 74 -8.71 3.29 -17.06
N ASN A 75 -8.29 2.28 -16.30
CA ASN A 75 -9.21 1.32 -15.69
C ASN A 75 -9.98 1.95 -14.52
N SER A 76 -9.29 2.75 -13.71
CA SER A 76 -9.85 3.37 -12.50
C SER A 76 -10.93 4.39 -12.80
N ILE A 77 -10.84 5.14 -13.90
CA ILE A 77 -11.89 6.10 -14.32
C ILE A 77 -13.27 5.42 -14.37
N ARG A 78 -13.34 4.20 -14.88
CA ARG A 78 -14.60 3.46 -15.02
C ARG A 78 -15.17 2.97 -13.69
N GLU A 79 -14.30 2.69 -12.71
CA GLU A 79 -14.71 2.13 -11.42
C GLU A 79 -14.98 3.19 -10.36
N VAL A 80 -14.14 4.23 -10.30
CA VAL A 80 -14.17 5.22 -9.21
C VAL A 80 -14.36 6.65 -9.69
N GLY A 81 -14.45 6.88 -11.01
CA GLY A 81 -14.58 8.19 -11.64
C GLY A 81 -13.25 8.92 -11.79
N GLU A 82 -13.21 9.90 -12.71
CA GLU A 82 -12.00 10.63 -13.11
C GLU A 82 -11.32 11.33 -11.92
N ALA A 83 -12.10 12.06 -11.12
CA ALA A 83 -11.57 12.79 -9.97
C ALA A 83 -10.84 11.89 -8.94
N ASN A 84 -11.31 10.66 -8.74
CA ASN A 84 -10.68 9.72 -7.82
C ASN A 84 -9.53 8.93 -8.48
N ALA A 85 -9.57 8.78 -9.81
CA ALA A 85 -8.51 8.16 -10.57
C ALA A 85 -7.28 9.08 -10.74
N ALA A 86 -7.45 10.40 -10.62
CA ALA A 86 -6.38 11.40 -10.78
C ALA A 86 -5.15 11.16 -9.88
N ILE A 87 -5.30 10.40 -8.78
CA ILE A 87 -4.17 9.96 -7.96
C ILE A 87 -3.11 9.20 -8.78
N PHE A 88 -3.52 8.43 -9.78
CA PHE A 88 -2.58 7.68 -10.61
C PHE A 88 -1.88 8.54 -11.65
N GLU A 89 -2.44 9.68 -12.04
CA GLU A 89 -1.73 10.71 -12.81
C GLU A 89 -0.68 11.40 -11.94
N MET A 90 -1.03 11.81 -10.71
CA MET A 90 -0.08 12.38 -9.76
C MET A 90 1.07 11.41 -9.44
N GLN A 91 0.80 10.11 -9.34
CA GLN A 91 1.85 9.10 -9.19
C GLN A 91 2.76 8.98 -10.44
N GLN A 92 2.22 9.22 -11.64
CA GLN A 92 3.05 9.32 -12.85
C GLN A 92 3.94 10.56 -12.79
N GLU A 93 3.41 11.71 -12.38
CA GLU A 93 4.19 12.94 -12.21
C GLU A 93 5.36 12.74 -11.25
N ILE A 94 5.16 12.05 -10.11
CA ILE A 94 6.25 11.68 -9.18
C ILE A 94 7.32 10.83 -9.89
N LEU A 95 6.92 9.88 -10.72
CA LEU A 95 7.86 9.04 -11.47
C LEU A 95 8.58 9.82 -12.58
N GLU A 96 7.93 10.78 -13.21
CA GLU A 96 8.48 11.57 -14.31
C GLU A 96 9.27 12.79 -13.80
N ASP A 97 9.17 13.10 -12.49
CA ASP A 97 9.91 14.18 -11.85
C ASP A 97 11.43 13.96 -11.95
N GLU A 98 12.13 15.03 -12.35
CA GLU A 98 13.58 15.00 -12.53
C GLU A 98 14.31 14.80 -11.21
N ASP A 99 13.89 15.49 -10.14
CA ASP A 99 14.53 15.42 -8.84
C ASP A 99 14.47 14.00 -8.26
N PHE A 100 13.31 13.32 -8.43
CA PHE A 100 13.18 11.92 -8.03
C PHE A 100 14.13 11.01 -8.81
N GLY A 101 14.16 11.17 -10.14
CA GLY A 101 15.01 10.39 -11.03
C GLY A 101 16.49 10.62 -10.79
N GLU A 102 16.90 11.88 -10.62
CA GLU A 102 18.28 12.27 -10.34
C GLU A 102 18.73 11.75 -8.98
N LYS A 103 17.90 11.83 -7.95
CA LYS A 103 18.24 11.33 -6.62
C LYS A 103 18.51 9.84 -6.61
N VAL A 104 17.65 9.02 -7.26
CA VAL A 104 17.90 7.58 -7.40
C VAL A 104 19.20 7.32 -8.17
N THR A 105 19.38 8.03 -9.28
CA THR A 105 20.58 7.86 -10.13
C THR A 105 21.86 8.25 -9.40
N SER A 106 21.86 9.35 -8.63
CA SER A 106 23.00 9.79 -7.82
C SER A 106 23.42 8.72 -6.80
N ILE A 107 22.47 8.11 -6.08
CA ILE A 107 22.78 7.02 -5.14
C ILE A 107 23.40 5.82 -5.87
N ILE A 108 22.91 5.46 -7.05
CA ILE A 108 23.50 4.36 -7.83
C ILE A 108 24.92 4.70 -8.29
N LEU A 109 25.13 5.94 -8.77
CA LEU A 109 26.43 6.38 -9.32
C LEU A 109 27.49 6.57 -8.23
N GLU A 110 27.14 7.27 -7.15
CA GLU A 110 28.08 7.72 -6.13
C GLU A 110 28.34 6.65 -5.08
N GLU A 111 27.26 5.97 -4.62
CA GLU A 111 27.34 4.97 -3.57
C GLU A 111 27.50 3.54 -4.12
N LYS A 112 27.34 3.36 -5.44
CA LYS A 112 27.45 2.07 -6.16
C LYS A 112 26.46 1.02 -5.65
N LEU A 113 25.25 1.46 -5.26
CA LEU A 113 24.23 0.61 -4.68
C LEU A 113 23.21 0.15 -5.74
N ASN A 114 22.53 -0.95 -5.45
CA ASN A 114 21.47 -1.49 -6.31
C ASN A 114 20.26 -0.56 -6.38
N ALA A 115 19.57 -0.60 -7.50
CA ALA A 115 18.44 0.30 -7.79
C ALA A 115 17.29 0.15 -6.81
N GLU A 116 16.98 -1.07 -6.29
CA GLU A 116 15.94 -1.27 -5.30
C GLU A 116 16.20 -0.49 -4.01
N TYR A 117 17.45 -0.52 -3.53
CA TYR A 117 17.85 0.20 -2.33
C TYR A 117 17.86 1.71 -2.58
N ALA A 118 18.38 2.15 -3.73
CA ALA A 118 18.39 3.56 -4.12
C ALA A 118 16.96 4.14 -4.19
N VAL A 119 16.00 3.40 -4.76
CA VAL A 119 14.58 3.81 -4.79
C VAL A 119 14.00 3.92 -3.39
N GLN A 120 14.28 2.97 -2.50
CA GLN A 120 13.81 3.04 -1.12
C GLN A 120 14.36 4.26 -0.39
N GLN A 121 15.67 4.49 -0.47
CA GLN A 121 16.32 5.64 0.15
C GLN A 121 15.76 6.96 -0.36
N THR A 122 15.50 7.04 -1.67
CA THR A 122 14.91 8.23 -2.29
C THR A 122 13.50 8.47 -1.77
N ALA A 123 12.66 7.43 -1.71
CA ALA A 123 11.31 7.56 -1.17
C ALA A 123 11.32 8.02 0.29
N ASP A 124 12.18 7.44 1.12
CA ASP A 124 12.34 7.82 2.53
C ASP A 124 12.81 9.29 2.67
N TYR A 125 13.70 9.73 1.76
CA TYR A 125 14.15 11.12 1.72
C TYR A 125 12.99 12.07 1.40
N PHE A 126 12.21 11.82 0.34
CA PHE A 126 11.09 12.68 -0.04
C PHE A 126 9.99 12.71 1.02
N VAL A 127 9.69 11.57 1.65
CA VAL A 127 8.75 11.49 2.76
C VAL A 127 9.21 12.35 3.94
N LYS A 128 10.49 12.31 4.30
CA LYS A 128 11.05 13.11 5.40
C LYS A 128 11.09 14.60 5.05
N ALA A 129 11.64 14.94 3.88
CA ALA A 129 11.76 16.34 3.43
C ALA A 129 10.40 17.02 3.38
N GLY A 130 9.45 16.32 2.85
CA GLY A 130 8.13 16.85 2.80
C GLY A 130 7.51 17.03 4.19
N ALA A 131 7.74 16.14 5.19
CA ALA A 131 7.27 16.30 6.57
C ALA A 131 7.83 17.56 7.26
N GLU A 132 8.96 18.08 6.78
CA GLU A 132 9.57 19.31 7.28
C GLU A 132 8.92 20.58 6.69
N ILE A 133 8.42 20.52 5.44
CA ILE A 133 7.86 21.67 4.74
C ILE A 133 6.41 21.94 5.16
N ASP A 134 5.56 20.95 5.18
CA ASP A 134 4.16 21.06 5.64
C ASP A 134 3.64 19.72 6.20
N LYS A 135 3.49 19.69 7.53
CA LYS A 135 2.95 18.51 8.22
C LYS A 135 1.55 18.07 7.76
N ASN A 136 0.74 19.00 7.24
CA ASN A 136 -0.61 18.69 6.77
C ASN A 136 -0.60 18.18 5.33
N TYR A 137 0.28 18.72 4.48
CA TYR A 137 0.40 18.32 3.08
C TYR A 137 0.88 16.88 2.95
N ILE A 138 1.81 16.46 3.79
CA ILE A 138 2.44 15.14 3.72
C ILE A 138 1.64 14.02 4.34
N GLN A 139 0.86 14.28 5.39
CA GLN A 139 -0.04 13.25 5.93
C GLN A 139 -1.01 12.65 4.88
N GLY A 140 -1.17 13.33 3.72
CA GLY A 140 -1.93 12.83 2.57
C GLY A 140 -1.10 12.12 1.50
N HIS A 141 0.15 12.53 1.25
CA HIS A 141 0.96 12.09 0.11
C HIS A 141 2.06 11.08 0.43
N GLU A 142 2.36 10.85 1.71
CA GLU A 142 3.35 9.83 2.11
C GLU A 142 3.02 8.44 1.54
N ALA A 143 1.75 8.06 1.59
CA ALA A 143 1.28 6.79 1.04
C ALA A 143 1.47 6.71 -0.48
N ASP A 144 1.36 7.84 -1.19
CA ASP A 144 1.49 7.90 -2.64
C ASP A 144 2.94 7.73 -3.07
N VAL A 145 3.88 8.41 -2.40
CA VAL A 145 5.33 8.23 -2.63
C VAL A 145 5.76 6.79 -2.35
N LYS A 146 5.26 6.20 -1.26
CA LYS A 146 5.54 4.80 -0.92
C LYS A 146 4.95 3.83 -1.94
N ASP A 147 3.74 4.10 -2.46
CA ASP A 147 3.10 3.28 -3.50
C ASP A 147 3.93 3.27 -4.79
N VAL A 148 4.42 4.44 -5.21
CA VAL A 148 5.32 4.60 -6.36
C VAL A 148 6.63 3.83 -6.16
N ALA A 149 7.28 3.99 -5.00
CA ALA A 149 8.52 3.29 -4.69
C ALA A 149 8.33 1.76 -4.69
N LEU A 150 7.25 1.27 -4.09
CA LEU A 150 6.92 -0.14 -4.10
C LEU A 150 6.71 -0.69 -5.50
N ARG A 151 6.06 0.07 -6.39
CA ARG A 151 5.88 -0.31 -7.79
C ARG A 151 7.22 -0.47 -8.49
N LEU A 152 8.13 0.49 -8.33
CA LEU A 152 9.48 0.41 -8.90
C LEU A 152 10.25 -0.80 -8.36
N ILE A 153 10.27 -1.00 -7.05
CA ILE A 153 10.96 -2.12 -6.40
C ILE A 153 10.39 -3.47 -6.88
N ARG A 154 9.09 -3.57 -7.03
CA ARG A 154 8.43 -4.75 -7.60
C ARG A 154 8.93 -5.06 -9.00
N ILE A 155 8.97 -4.05 -9.88
CA ILE A 155 9.43 -4.20 -11.27
C ILE A 155 10.90 -4.60 -11.31
N LEU A 156 11.74 -3.97 -10.50
CA LEU A 156 13.17 -4.25 -10.39
C LEU A 156 13.43 -5.67 -9.87
N SER A 157 12.72 -6.11 -8.85
CA SER A 157 12.95 -7.40 -8.20
C SER A 157 12.47 -8.61 -9.00
N ARG A 158 11.64 -8.44 -10.04
CA ARG A 158 11.01 -9.50 -10.85
C ARG A 158 10.30 -10.59 -10.04
N SER A 159 9.99 -10.33 -8.77
CA SER A 159 9.60 -11.37 -7.79
C SER A 159 8.22 -11.17 -7.17
N TRP A 160 7.32 -10.46 -7.87
CA TRP A 160 5.99 -10.23 -7.35
C TRP A 160 5.01 -11.31 -7.85
N LYS A 161 4.42 -12.00 -6.90
CA LYS A 161 3.17 -12.73 -7.12
C LYS A 161 2.14 -12.09 -6.21
N ASP A 162 1.17 -11.38 -6.80
CA ASP A 162 -0.03 -10.97 -6.07
C ASP A 162 -0.78 -12.23 -5.65
N LYS A 163 -0.47 -12.73 -4.48
CA LYS A 163 -1.22 -13.79 -3.86
C LYS A 163 -2.25 -13.17 -2.95
N LEU A 164 -3.45 -12.96 -3.44
CA LEU A 164 -4.62 -12.85 -2.59
C LEU A 164 -4.67 -14.12 -1.74
N LEU A 165 -4.57 -13.94 -0.41
CA LEU A 165 -4.21 -14.97 0.55
C LEU A 165 -5.31 -16.02 0.81
N SER A 166 -6.46 -15.95 0.13
CA SER A 166 -7.58 -16.86 0.39
C SER A 166 -8.41 -17.10 -0.86
N ASP A 167 -8.82 -18.35 -1.06
CA ASP A 167 -9.83 -18.72 -2.04
C ASP A 167 -11.25 -18.40 -1.54
N GLU A 168 -11.44 -18.29 -0.23
CA GLU A 168 -12.69 -17.91 0.41
C GLU A 168 -12.74 -16.39 0.67
N PRO A 169 -13.94 -15.76 0.60
CA PRO A 169 -14.11 -14.36 0.97
C PRO A 169 -13.68 -14.09 2.42
N PHE A 170 -12.94 -12.99 2.63
CA PHE A 170 -12.33 -12.68 3.92
C PHE A 170 -12.37 -11.16 4.21
N ILE A 171 -12.04 -10.79 5.45
CA ILE A 171 -11.80 -9.40 5.83
C ILE A 171 -10.27 -9.22 5.90
N MET A 172 -9.77 -8.25 5.14
CA MET A 172 -8.35 -7.95 5.06
C MET A 172 -7.89 -7.12 6.26
N ALA A 173 -6.82 -7.54 6.91
CA ALA A 173 -6.08 -6.72 7.88
C ALA A 173 -4.72 -6.33 7.31
N ALA A 174 -4.36 -5.05 7.39
CA ALA A 174 -3.06 -4.57 6.94
C ALA A 174 -2.50 -3.51 7.90
N PRO A 175 -1.18 -3.28 7.92
CA PRO A 175 -0.64 -2.09 8.57
C PRO A 175 -1.22 -0.82 7.94
N GLU A 176 -1.18 -0.74 6.62
CA GLU A 176 -1.71 0.32 5.77
C GLU A 176 -2.00 -0.25 4.39
N LEU A 177 -2.96 0.32 3.66
CA LEU A 177 -3.21 0.03 2.24
C LEU A 177 -2.86 1.24 1.40
N TYR A 178 -2.26 1.00 0.25
CA TYR A 178 -1.94 2.03 -0.73
C TYR A 178 -3.04 2.15 -1.80
N PRO A 179 -3.12 3.29 -2.52
CA PRO A 179 -4.13 3.50 -3.54
C PRO A 179 -4.19 2.41 -4.60
N SER A 180 -3.03 1.95 -5.10
CA SER A 180 -2.96 0.89 -6.10
C SER A 180 -3.45 -0.46 -5.56
N GLU A 181 -3.22 -0.76 -4.29
CA GLU A 181 -3.72 -1.96 -3.63
C GLU A 181 -5.24 -1.88 -3.43
N ALA A 182 -5.74 -0.72 -2.96
CA ALA A 182 -7.18 -0.51 -2.77
C ALA A 182 -7.95 -0.63 -4.10
N MET A 183 -7.36 -0.17 -5.20
CA MET A 183 -7.96 -0.31 -6.54
C MET A 183 -8.12 -1.76 -6.98
N GLN A 184 -7.20 -2.63 -6.59
CA GLN A 184 -7.21 -4.07 -6.93
C GLN A 184 -8.14 -4.90 -6.04
N LEU A 185 -8.71 -4.35 -4.96
CA LEU A 185 -9.62 -5.09 -4.10
C LEU A 185 -10.91 -5.45 -4.84
N GLU A 186 -11.17 -6.75 -4.95
CA GLU A 186 -12.42 -7.27 -5.48
C GLU A 186 -13.41 -7.49 -4.33
N LYS A 187 -14.56 -6.82 -4.36
CA LYS A 187 -15.60 -6.92 -3.31
C LYS A 187 -16.12 -8.34 -3.11
N SER A 188 -16.05 -9.18 -4.14
CA SER A 188 -16.42 -10.59 -4.07
C SER A 188 -15.49 -11.41 -3.17
N LYS A 189 -14.23 -10.99 -3.02
CA LYS A 189 -13.19 -11.66 -2.23
C LYS A 189 -12.88 -10.92 -0.93
N VAL A 190 -12.83 -9.60 -0.98
CA VAL A 190 -12.54 -8.75 0.19
C VAL A 190 -13.84 -8.16 0.70
N LEU A 191 -14.45 -8.80 1.70
CA LEU A 191 -15.71 -8.38 2.30
C LEU A 191 -15.62 -7.03 3.02
N GLY A 192 -14.43 -6.70 3.50
CA GLY A 192 -14.10 -5.45 4.18
C GLY A 192 -12.61 -5.42 4.50
N PHE A 193 -12.10 -4.27 4.93
CA PHE A 193 -10.73 -4.20 5.42
C PHE A 193 -10.56 -3.33 6.66
N VAL A 194 -9.48 -3.62 7.39
CA VAL A 194 -9.09 -2.89 8.59
C VAL A 194 -7.60 -2.59 8.53
N THR A 195 -7.20 -1.39 8.96
CA THR A 195 -5.78 -1.04 9.01
C THR A 195 -5.35 -0.48 10.36
N ARG A 196 -4.05 -0.65 10.68
CA ARG A 196 -3.45 -0.01 11.85
C ARG A 196 -3.35 1.49 11.67
N TYR A 197 -2.87 1.92 10.51
CA TYR A 197 -2.60 3.32 10.17
C TYR A 197 -3.49 3.77 9.02
N GLY A 198 -3.41 5.05 8.68
CA GLY A 198 -4.13 5.67 7.59
C GLY A 198 -5.01 6.83 8.05
N THR A 199 -5.41 7.68 7.10
CA THR A 199 -6.26 8.85 7.33
C THR A 199 -7.55 8.74 6.56
N ILE A 200 -8.61 9.39 7.07
CA ILE A 200 -9.94 9.39 6.43
C ILE A 200 -9.98 10.16 5.10
N ASN A 201 -8.98 11.01 4.88
CA ASN A 201 -8.84 11.85 3.69
C ASN A 201 -7.81 11.29 2.70
N SER A 202 -7.20 10.12 2.98
CA SER A 202 -6.26 9.50 2.04
C SER A 202 -6.96 9.04 0.76
N HIS A 203 -6.23 8.99 -0.35
CA HIS A 203 -6.74 8.46 -1.61
C HIS A 203 -7.21 7.01 -1.48
N THR A 204 -6.53 6.19 -0.69
CA THR A 204 -7.00 4.84 -0.33
C THR A 204 -8.39 4.85 0.29
N ALA A 205 -8.64 5.81 1.21
CA ALA A 205 -9.95 5.94 1.86
C ALA A 205 -11.03 6.36 0.87
N VAL A 206 -10.71 7.25 -0.06
CA VAL A 206 -11.63 7.70 -1.11
C VAL A 206 -11.99 6.53 -2.03
N ILE A 207 -10.99 5.79 -2.52
CA ILE A 207 -11.19 4.60 -3.38
C ILE A 207 -12.05 3.54 -2.66
N ALA A 208 -11.73 3.21 -1.42
CA ALA A 208 -12.49 2.23 -0.64
C ALA A 208 -13.96 2.62 -0.46
N ARG A 209 -14.22 3.91 -0.19
CA ARG A 209 -15.55 4.47 -0.06
C ARG A 209 -16.34 4.37 -1.38
N THR A 210 -15.70 4.75 -2.49
CA THR A 210 -16.32 4.70 -3.83
C THR A 210 -16.62 3.26 -4.25
N LYS A 211 -15.71 2.32 -3.95
CA LYS A 211 -15.95 0.89 -4.19
C LYS A 211 -16.99 0.27 -3.23
N GLY A 212 -17.41 0.99 -2.21
CA GLY A 212 -18.38 0.52 -1.22
C GLY A 212 -17.91 -0.70 -0.43
N ILE A 213 -16.59 -0.77 -0.13
CA ILE A 213 -15.99 -1.83 0.68
C ILE A 213 -16.03 -1.37 2.14
N PRO A 214 -16.76 -2.05 3.06
CA PRO A 214 -16.78 -1.71 4.48
C PRO A 214 -15.36 -1.63 5.05
N SER A 215 -15.02 -0.51 5.70
CA SER A 215 -13.64 -0.33 6.14
C SER A 215 -13.49 0.56 7.37
N VAL A 216 -12.55 0.17 8.22
CA VAL A 216 -12.16 0.89 9.43
C VAL A 216 -10.64 0.98 9.50
N ILE A 217 -10.13 2.18 9.78
CA ILE A 217 -8.71 2.47 9.84
C ILE A 217 -8.30 3.02 11.22
N GLY A 218 -7.00 3.08 11.45
CA GLY A 218 -6.46 3.69 12.65
C GLY A 218 -6.68 2.85 13.91
N LEU A 219 -6.67 1.52 13.78
CA LEU A 219 -6.77 0.61 14.91
C LEU A 219 -5.48 0.54 15.75
N GLY A 220 -4.37 1.03 15.23
CA GLY A 220 -3.07 1.04 15.92
C GLY A 220 -2.64 -0.35 16.38
N GLU A 221 -2.03 -0.40 17.53
CA GLU A 221 -1.55 -1.64 18.16
C GLU A 221 -2.67 -2.55 18.68
N ALA A 222 -3.92 -2.06 18.71
CA ALA A 222 -5.06 -2.91 19.04
C ALA A 222 -5.35 -3.98 17.95
N LEU A 223 -4.92 -3.74 16.68
CA LEU A 223 -5.00 -4.74 15.62
C LEU A 223 -3.84 -5.74 15.73
N LYS A 224 -4.02 -6.76 16.54
CA LYS A 224 -2.98 -7.75 16.84
C LYS A 224 -2.99 -8.91 15.83
N LYS A 225 -1.79 -9.43 15.52
CA LYS A 225 -1.62 -10.57 14.60
C LYS A 225 -2.27 -11.86 15.12
N GLU A 226 -2.47 -12.01 16.43
CA GLU A 226 -3.17 -13.15 17.05
C GLU A 226 -4.65 -13.27 16.63
N TYR A 227 -5.19 -12.22 15.99
CA TYR A 227 -6.57 -12.22 15.45
C TYR A 227 -6.66 -12.83 14.06
N ASP A 228 -5.52 -13.17 13.44
CA ASP A 228 -5.49 -13.84 12.13
C ASP A 228 -6.30 -15.14 12.14
N GLY A 229 -7.14 -15.33 11.13
CA GLY A 229 -8.05 -16.46 11.04
C GLY A 229 -9.29 -16.41 11.95
N LYS A 230 -9.44 -15.39 12.81
CA LYS A 230 -10.62 -15.23 13.67
C LYS A 230 -11.78 -14.62 12.87
N THR A 231 -13.01 -15.04 13.21
CA THR A 231 -14.21 -14.41 12.65
C THR A 231 -14.45 -13.05 13.30
N ILE A 232 -14.65 -12.05 12.46
CA ILE A 232 -14.95 -10.67 12.88
C ILE A 232 -16.21 -10.15 12.17
N ILE A 233 -16.78 -9.13 12.77
CA ILE A 233 -17.89 -8.35 12.22
C ILE A 233 -17.56 -6.87 12.31
#